data_8a3afef707df515d93d8517942f4156a
#
_entry.id   8a3afef707df515d93d8517942f4156a
#
_cell.length_a   1.000
_cell.length_b   1.000
_cell.length_c   1.000
_cell.angle_alpha   90.00
_cell.angle_beta   90.00
_cell.angle_gamma   90.00
#
_symmetry.space_group_name_H-M   'P 1'
#
loop_
_entity.id
_entity.type
_entity.pdbx_description
1 polymer ?
#
loop_
_entity_poly.entity_id
_entity_poly.type
_entity_poly.pdbx_seq_one_letter_code
_entity_poly.pdbx_strand_id
1 'polypeptide(L)' 'MKSKQIKNKLWKDKVVFFNGFQAKAIDVKGGKVKNDTWVKLKTKLQFLDGKTKWVDFNLVVWD' A
#
# COMPACT_ATOMS: atom_id res chain seq x y z
N MET A 1 -1.00 3.14 -15.45
CA MET A 1 -0.05 2.08 -15.12
C MET A 1 0.23 2.09 -13.63
N LYS A 2 0.27 0.93 -13.04
CA LYS A 2 0.45 0.82 -11.59
C LYS A 2 1.74 1.46 -11.10
N SER A 3 2.83 1.27 -11.84
CA SER A 3 4.12 1.85 -11.45
C SER A 3 4.09 3.37 -11.49
N LYS A 4 3.36 3.96 -12.44
CA LYS A 4 3.22 5.41 -12.49
C LYS A 4 2.46 5.96 -11.29
N GLN A 5 1.41 5.26 -10.88
CA GLN A 5 0.65 5.66 -9.71
C GLN A 5 1.51 5.67 -8.46
N ILE A 6 2.35 4.63 -8.30
CA ILE A 6 3.26 4.55 -7.16
C ILE A 6 4.27 5.69 -7.20
N LYS A 7 4.87 5.95 -8.37
CA LYS A 7 5.83 7.03 -8.53
C LYS A 7 5.23 8.39 -8.26
N ASN A 8 3.98 8.59 -8.66
CA ASN A 8 3.28 9.86 -8.48
C ASN A 8 2.67 10.02 -7.09
N LYS A 9 2.85 9.00 -6.24
CA LYS A 9 2.37 9.01 -4.85
C LYS A 9 0.87 9.25 -4.75
N LEU A 10 0.11 8.80 -5.74
CA LEU A 10 -1.35 8.91 -5.70
C LEU A 10 -1.96 8.02 -4.62
N TRP A 11 -1.19 7.04 -4.14
CA TRP A 11 -1.61 6.14 -3.07
C TRP A 11 -1.49 6.79 -1.69
N LYS A 12 -0.70 7.85 -1.57
CA LYS A 12 -0.39 8.43 -0.26
C LYS A 12 -1.64 8.98 0.41
N ASP A 13 -1.81 8.64 1.67
CA ASP A 13 -2.94 9.06 2.53
C ASP A 13 -4.29 8.58 2.02
N LYS A 14 -4.30 7.63 1.08
CA LYS A 14 -5.56 7.02 0.66
C LYS A 14 -6.11 6.12 1.76
N VAL A 15 -7.42 6.15 1.90
CA VAL A 15 -8.11 5.25 2.81
C VAL A 15 -8.08 3.85 2.22
N VAL A 16 -7.67 2.89 3.03
CA VAL A 16 -7.60 1.49 2.62
C VAL A 16 -8.16 0.62 3.73
N PHE A 17 -8.38 -0.65 3.40
CA PHE A 17 -8.85 -1.64 4.37
C PHE A 17 -7.91 -2.84 4.37
N PHE A 18 -7.56 -3.30 5.55
CA PHE A 18 -6.74 -4.49 5.74
C PHE A 18 -7.41 -5.35 6.81
N ASN A 19 -7.79 -6.57 6.43
CA ASN A 19 -8.55 -7.48 7.31
C ASN A 19 -9.82 -6.81 7.91
N GLY A 20 -10.46 -5.94 7.13
CA GLY A 20 -11.64 -5.24 7.60
C GLY A 20 -11.37 -4.00 8.45
N PHE A 21 -10.10 -3.68 8.72
CA PHE A 21 -9.74 -2.50 9.49
C PHE A 21 -9.38 -1.36 8.56
N GLN A 22 -9.91 -0.18 8.84
CA GLN A 22 -9.61 1.02 8.08
C GLN A 22 -8.24 1.56 8.47
N ALA A 23 -7.49 2.00 7.46
CA ALA A 23 -6.17 2.58 7.67
C ALA A 23 -5.84 3.54 6.53
N LYS A 24 -4.69 4.22 6.64
CA LYS A 24 -4.15 5.05 5.57
C LYS A 24 -2.83 4.46 5.10
N ALA A 25 -2.61 4.48 3.79
CA ALA A 25 -1.32 4.12 3.24
C ALA A 25 -0.38 5.32 3.37
N ILE A 26 0.67 5.19 4.15
CA ILE A 26 1.59 6.29 4.43
C ILE A 26 2.98 6.10 3.81
N ASP A 27 3.30 4.88 3.38
CA ASP A 27 4.57 4.62 2.73
C ASP A 27 4.48 3.34 1.93
N VAL A 28 5.37 3.20 0.95
CA VAL A 28 5.48 2.00 0.12
C VAL A 28 6.97 1.74 -0.07
N LYS A 29 7.38 0.49 0.05
CA LYS A 29 8.77 0.12 -0.14
C LYS A 29 8.91 -1.23 -0.82
N GLY A 30 10.10 -1.48 -1.31
CA GLY A 30 10.44 -2.73 -1.97
C GLY A 30 9.78 -2.82 -3.33
N GLY A 31 9.55 -4.05 -3.73
CA GLY A 31 8.91 -4.29 -4.99
C GLY A 31 9.87 -4.40 -6.15
N LYS A 32 9.58 -5.32 -7.04
CA LYS A 32 10.26 -5.49 -8.32
C LYS A 32 9.19 -5.68 -9.36
N VAL A 33 9.46 -5.20 -10.56
CA VAL A 33 8.58 -5.49 -11.69
C VAL A 33 9.06 -6.78 -12.32
N LYS A 34 8.20 -7.78 -12.35
CA LYS A 34 8.48 -9.05 -13.00
C LYS A 34 7.25 -9.42 -13.80
N ASN A 35 7.42 -9.59 -15.13
CA ASN A 35 6.30 -9.89 -16.02
C ASN A 35 5.14 -8.91 -15.84
N ASP A 36 5.47 -7.61 -15.76
CA ASP A 36 4.52 -6.52 -15.56
C ASP A 36 3.75 -6.61 -14.25
N THR A 37 4.29 -7.35 -13.27
CA THR A 37 3.65 -7.51 -11.98
C THR A 37 4.61 -7.04 -10.89
N TRP A 38 4.08 -6.26 -9.96
CA TRP A 38 4.83 -5.89 -8.76
C TRP A 38 4.86 -7.08 -7.81
N VAL A 39 6.07 -7.48 -7.41
CA VAL A 39 6.27 -8.57 -6.43
C VAL A 39 7.00 -8.01 -5.22
N LYS A 40 6.73 -8.57 -4.05
CA LYS A 40 7.36 -8.16 -2.78
C LYS A 40 7.18 -6.68 -2.45
N LEU A 41 6.15 -6.07 -3.00
CA LEU A 41 5.82 -4.69 -2.70
C LEU A 41 5.06 -4.64 -1.38
N LYS A 42 5.52 -3.78 -0.47
CA LYS A 42 4.87 -3.63 0.83
C LYS A 42 4.45 -2.18 1.04
N THR A 43 3.38 -2.01 1.77
CA THR A 43 2.91 -0.67 2.12
C THR A 43 2.79 -0.55 3.63
N LYS A 44 3.13 0.63 4.13
CA LYS A 44 2.98 0.93 5.55
C LYS A 44 1.61 1.53 5.77
N LEU A 45 0.86 0.93 6.67
CA LEU A 45 -0.47 1.40 7.02
C LEU A 45 -0.46 2.05 8.39
N GLN A 46 -1.16 3.15 8.52
CA GLN A 46 -1.42 3.77 9.81
C GLN A 46 -2.90 3.58 10.14
N PHE A 47 -3.16 2.87 11.22
CA PHE A 47 -4.50 2.59 11.68
C PHE A 47 -5.05 3.75 12.50
N LEU A 48 -6.35 3.70 12.78
CA LEU A 48 -7.03 4.78 13.50
C LEU A 48 -6.50 5.02 14.90
N ASP A 49 -5.92 3.99 15.51
CA ASP A 49 -5.32 4.10 16.84
C ASP A 49 -3.91 4.67 16.84
N GLY A 50 -3.40 5.02 15.66
CA GLY A 50 -2.05 5.56 15.51
C GLY A 50 -0.97 4.52 15.28
N LYS A 51 -1.29 3.25 15.37
CA LYS A 51 -0.31 2.18 15.14
C LYS A 51 -0.02 2.03 13.67
N THR A 52 1.21 1.62 13.34
CA THR A 52 1.63 1.40 11.97
C THR A 52 2.05 -0.04 11.78
N LYS A 53 1.90 -0.52 10.55
CA LYS A 53 2.26 -1.89 10.20
C LYS A 53 2.62 -1.97 8.72
N TRP A 54 3.68 -2.70 8.40
CA TRP A 54 4.03 -3.02 7.03
C TRP A 54 3.28 -4.29 6.61
N VAL A 55 2.56 -4.22 5.52
CA VAL A 55 1.79 -5.35 5.01
C VAL A 55 2.03 -5.49 3.51
N ASP A 56 1.72 -6.67 2.99
CA ASP A 56 1.83 -6.91 1.55
C ASP A 56 0.84 -5.99 0.81
N PHE A 57 1.36 -5.30 -0.19
CA PHE A 57 0.56 -4.36 -0.99
C PHE A 57 -0.70 -5.03 -1.57
N ASN A 58 -0.59 -6.30 -1.94
CA ASN A 58 -1.70 -7.02 -2.56
C ASN A 58 -2.76 -7.49 -1.57
N LEU A 59 -2.48 -7.42 -0.27
CA LEU A 59 -3.44 -7.80 0.76
C LEU A 59 -4.33 -6.64 1.18
N VAL A 60 -4.04 -5.45 0.70
CA VAL A 60 -4.77 -4.24 1.05
C VAL A 60 -5.87 -3.98 0.04
N VAL A 61 -7.05 -3.66 0.53
CA VAL A 61 -8.17 -3.26 -0.33
C VAL A 61 -8.12 -1.73 -0.47
N TRP A 62 -7.80 -1.28 -1.67
CA TRP A 62 -7.70 0.15 -1.96
C TRP A 62 -9.05 0.73 -2.30
N ASP A 63 -9.36 1.82 -1.67
CA ASP A 63 -10.60 2.53 -1.91
C ASP A 63 -10.54 3.35 -3.21
#